data_dde06aa30c4382851b460b317d04d487
#
_entry.id   dde06aa30c4382851b460b317d04d487
#
_cell.length_a   1.000
_cell.length_b   1.000
_cell.length_c   1.000
_cell.angle_alpha   90.00
_cell.angle_beta   90.00
_cell.angle_gamma   90.00
#
_symmetry.space_group_name_H-M   'P 1'
#
loop_
_entity.id
_entity.type
_entity.pdbx_description
1 polymer ?
#
loop_
_entity_poly.entity_id
_entity_poly.type
_entity_poly.pdbx_seq_one_letter_code
_entity_poly.pdbx_strand_id
1 'polypeptide(L)'
;PDDDRAIIYALLDSASTTGAYQFLVYPSEATTVEVTATLFPRRTISKLGIAPLTSMFFTGENDKRFHDDYRSELHDSDGLLIHSASGEWIWRPLRNPVQPSVSAFVENNVRGFGLVQRDRVFEHYQDLD
;
A
#
# COMPACT_ATOMS: atom_id res chain seq x y z
N PRO A 1 -15.50 27.78 -10.17
CA PRO A 1 -15.08 26.41 -10.06
C PRO A 1 -13.77 26.40 -9.32
N ASP A 2 -13.87 26.37 -7.99
CA ASP A 2 -12.71 26.38 -7.08
C ASP A 2 -12.59 24.98 -6.44
N ASP A 3 -12.64 23.95 -7.25
CA ASP A 3 -12.50 22.58 -6.79
C ASP A 3 -11.04 22.17 -7.07
N ASP A 4 -10.19 22.29 -6.06
CA ASP A 4 -8.79 21.85 -6.10
C ASP A 4 -8.65 20.31 -6.10
N ARG A 5 -9.59 19.62 -6.75
CA ARG A 5 -9.60 18.15 -6.82
C ARG A 5 -9.89 17.65 -8.22
N ALA A 6 -9.32 16.50 -8.56
CA ALA A 6 -9.67 15.77 -9.76
C ALA A 6 -10.56 14.57 -9.42
N ILE A 7 -11.53 14.27 -10.30
CA ILE A 7 -12.37 13.09 -10.19
C ILE A 7 -12.11 12.20 -11.39
N ILE A 8 -11.70 10.95 -11.12
CA ILE A 8 -11.41 9.96 -12.15
C ILE A 8 -12.38 8.80 -11.98
N TYR A 9 -13.03 8.37 -13.06
CA TYR A 9 -13.86 7.17 -13.10
C TYR A 9 -13.17 6.08 -13.91
N ALA A 10 -13.19 4.85 -13.40
CA ALA A 10 -12.65 3.70 -14.10
C ALA A 10 -13.60 2.50 -14.01
N LEU A 11 -13.57 1.67 -15.04
CA LEU A 11 -14.32 0.43 -15.09
C LEU A 11 -13.38 -0.77 -15.03
N LEU A 12 -13.72 -1.71 -14.15
CA LEU A 12 -13.10 -3.03 -14.10
C LEU A 12 -13.95 -4.01 -14.91
N ASP A 13 -13.32 -4.71 -15.82
CA ASP A 13 -13.95 -5.82 -16.54
C ASP A 13 -13.04 -7.06 -16.47
N SER A 14 -13.55 -8.12 -15.86
CA SER A 14 -12.85 -9.39 -15.74
C SER A 14 -13.81 -10.57 -15.87
N ALA A 15 -13.24 -11.76 -16.02
CA ALA A 15 -14.03 -12.99 -16.14
C ALA A 15 -14.87 -13.32 -14.89
N SER A 16 -14.47 -12.86 -13.71
CA SER A 16 -15.12 -13.16 -12.43
C SER A 16 -15.93 -12.04 -11.84
N THR A 17 -15.60 -10.79 -12.18
CA THR A 17 -16.28 -9.61 -11.64
C THR A 17 -16.15 -8.42 -12.58
N THR A 18 -17.11 -7.52 -12.51
CA THR A 18 -17.00 -6.16 -13.04
C THR A 18 -16.99 -5.18 -11.88
N GLY A 19 -16.55 -3.95 -12.11
CA GLY A 19 -16.55 -2.94 -11.07
C GLY A 19 -16.56 -1.52 -11.63
N ALA A 20 -17.09 -0.61 -10.85
CA ALA A 20 -17.02 0.83 -11.08
C ALA A 20 -16.18 1.45 -9.95
N TYR A 21 -15.20 2.24 -10.34
CA TYR A 21 -14.30 2.93 -9.42
C TYR A 21 -14.45 4.43 -9.57
N GLN A 22 -14.41 5.13 -8.46
CA GLN A 22 -14.26 6.57 -8.39
C GLN A 22 -13.01 6.88 -7.56
N PHE A 23 -12.15 7.72 -8.10
CA PHE A 23 -10.98 8.25 -7.42
C PHE A 23 -11.17 9.75 -7.24
N LEU A 24 -11.15 10.22 -6.01
CA LEU A 24 -11.11 11.64 -5.66
C LEU A 24 -9.67 11.99 -5.30
N VAL A 25 -9.02 12.77 -6.14
CA VAL A 25 -7.63 13.18 -5.97
C VAL A 25 -7.60 14.59 -5.41
N TYR A 26 -7.00 14.76 -4.25
CA TYR A 26 -6.80 16.04 -3.57
C TYR A 26 -5.31 16.40 -3.64
N PRO A 27 -4.90 17.24 -4.61
CA PRO A 27 -3.52 17.70 -4.70
C PRO A 27 -3.20 18.59 -3.50
N SER A 28 -2.11 18.31 -2.82
CA SER A 28 -1.62 19.13 -1.72
C SER A 28 -0.16 18.77 -1.46
N GLU A 29 0.47 19.35 -0.46
CA GLU A 29 1.80 18.96 -0.01
C GLU A 29 1.90 17.44 0.24
N ALA A 30 0.81 16.84 0.73
CA ALA A 30 0.64 15.39 0.78
C ALA A 30 -0.61 15.01 -0.03
N THR A 31 -0.45 14.66 -1.30
CA THR A 31 -1.57 14.27 -2.17
C THR A 31 -2.35 13.11 -1.59
N THR A 32 -3.64 13.29 -1.42
CA THR A 32 -4.56 12.26 -0.94
C THR A 32 -5.44 11.76 -2.07
N VAL A 33 -5.67 10.46 -2.14
CA VAL A 33 -6.60 9.84 -3.08
C VAL A 33 -7.60 8.99 -2.31
N GLU A 34 -8.87 9.38 -2.39
CA GLU A 34 -9.97 8.57 -1.88
C GLU A 34 -10.48 7.66 -2.99
N VAL A 35 -10.70 6.38 -2.67
CA VAL A 35 -11.15 5.38 -3.64
C VAL A 35 -12.46 4.77 -3.19
N THR A 36 -13.47 4.87 -4.04
CA THR A 36 -14.73 4.14 -3.90
C THR A 36 -14.82 3.08 -4.99
N ALA A 37 -15.05 1.83 -4.60
CA ALA A 37 -15.19 0.71 -5.52
C ALA A 37 -16.52 0.01 -5.31
N THR A 38 -17.29 -0.19 -6.38
CA THR A 38 -18.51 -1.00 -6.40
C THR A 38 -18.27 -2.20 -7.30
N LEU A 39 -18.32 -3.40 -6.72
CA LEU A 39 -18.03 -4.64 -7.43
C LEU A 39 -19.29 -5.43 -7.70
N PHE A 40 -19.38 -6.00 -8.91
CA PHE A 40 -20.48 -6.83 -9.38
C PHE A 40 -19.95 -8.21 -9.77
N PRO A 41 -20.03 -9.22 -8.85
CA PRO A 41 -19.56 -10.55 -9.15
C PRO A 41 -20.38 -11.20 -10.28
N ARG A 42 -19.70 -11.81 -11.25
CA ARG A 42 -20.31 -12.61 -12.32
C ARG A 42 -20.47 -14.08 -11.95
N ARG A 43 -19.74 -14.52 -10.94
CA ARG A 43 -19.74 -15.89 -10.42
C ARG A 43 -19.33 -15.88 -8.94
N THR A 44 -19.51 -16.99 -8.26
CA THR A 44 -19.03 -17.16 -6.90
C THR A 44 -17.51 -16.97 -6.83
N ILE A 45 -17.07 -16.11 -5.92
CA ILE A 45 -15.67 -15.84 -5.63
C ILE A 45 -15.36 -16.50 -4.28
N SER A 46 -14.54 -17.54 -4.28
CA SER A 46 -14.19 -18.28 -3.06
C SER A 46 -13.20 -17.51 -2.19
N LYS A 47 -12.37 -16.67 -2.78
CA LYS A 47 -11.39 -15.83 -2.09
C LYS A 47 -11.29 -14.49 -2.81
N LEU A 48 -11.65 -13.43 -2.12
CA LEU A 48 -11.58 -12.08 -2.63
C LEU A 48 -10.39 -11.34 -1.98
N GLY A 49 -9.50 -10.81 -2.82
CA GLY A 49 -8.48 -9.85 -2.40
C GLY A 49 -9.01 -8.43 -2.55
N ILE A 50 -8.87 -7.62 -1.51
CA ILE A 50 -9.27 -6.19 -1.51
C ILE A 50 -8.05 -5.35 -1.21
N ALA A 51 -7.92 -4.22 -1.92
CA ALA A 51 -6.84 -3.26 -1.76
C ALA A 51 -5.45 -3.94 -1.80
N PRO A 52 -5.06 -4.52 -2.95
CA PRO A 52 -3.74 -5.10 -3.09
C PRO A 52 -2.69 -3.98 -2.95
N LEU A 53 -1.76 -4.17 -2.03
CA LEU A 53 -0.66 -3.26 -1.78
C LEU A 53 0.63 -3.91 -2.25
N THR A 54 1.41 -3.18 -3.05
CA THR A 54 2.73 -3.62 -3.45
C THR A 54 3.78 -2.67 -2.88
N SER A 55 4.95 -3.20 -2.53
CA SER A 55 6.06 -2.40 -2.06
C SER A 55 7.36 -3.13 -2.36
N MET A 56 8.33 -2.40 -2.88
CA MET A 56 9.70 -2.86 -2.99
C MET A 56 10.44 -2.45 -1.72
N PHE A 57 11.26 -3.35 -1.19
CA PHE A 57 12.18 -3.08 -0.11
C PHE A 57 13.51 -3.79 -0.37
N PHE A 58 14.54 -3.03 -0.60
CA PHE A 58 15.89 -3.55 -0.82
C PHE A 58 16.81 -3.30 0.37
N THR A 59 16.87 -2.07 0.84
CA THR A 59 17.63 -1.65 2.03
C THR A 59 16.99 -0.44 2.68
N GLY A 60 17.16 -0.30 3.99
CA GLY A 60 16.67 0.81 4.78
C GLY A 60 17.07 0.69 6.23
N GLU A 61 16.53 1.53 7.09
CA GLU A 61 16.82 1.50 8.53
C GLU A 61 16.45 0.16 9.19
N ASN A 62 15.37 -0.49 8.69
CA ASN A 62 14.85 -1.74 9.24
C ASN A 62 15.78 -2.94 9.00
N ASP A 63 16.43 -2.96 7.84
CA ASP A 63 17.26 -4.09 7.38
C ASP A 63 18.33 -3.56 6.43
N LYS A 64 19.54 -3.44 6.94
CA LYS A 64 20.72 -3.01 6.18
C LYS A 64 21.46 -4.23 5.68
N ARG A 65 21.34 -4.52 4.39
CA ARG A 65 22.18 -5.51 3.74
C ARG A 65 23.48 -4.88 3.26
N PHE A 66 24.54 -5.66 3.32
CA PHE A 66 25.78 -5.29 2.65
C PHE A 66 25.55 -5.36 1.14
N HIS A 67 25.60 -4.21 0.50
CA HIS A 67 25.45 -4.05 -0.94
C HIS A 67 26.34 -2.89 -1.40
N ASP A 68 26.78 -2.94 -2.63
CA ASP A 68 27.60 -1.91 -3.25
C ASP A 68 26.71 -0.86 -3.93
N ASP A 69 26.05 -0.04 -3.11
CA ASP A 69 25.19 1.04 -3.54
C ASP A 69 25.42 2.25 -2.62
N TYR A 70 25.52 3.44 -3.21
CA TYR A 70 25.73 4.68 -2.46
C TYR A 70 24.50 5.14 -1.69
N ARG A 71 23.31 4.70 -2.09
CA ARG A 71 22.05 5.07 -1.45
C ARG A 71 21.91 4.40 -0.10
N SER A 72 21.61 5.18 0.93
CA SER A 72 21.39 4.69 2.28
C SER A 72 20.08 3.92 2.43
N GLU A 73 19.10 4.28 1.59
CA GLU A 73 17.77 3.71 1.59
C GLU A 73 17.28 3.48 0.16
N LEU A 74 16.68 2.32 -0.07
CA LEU A 74 16.12 1.94 -1.35
C LEU A 74 14.90 1.08 -1.10
N HIS A 75 13.74 1.73 -0.97
CA HIS A 75 12.46 1.09 -0.71
C HIS A 75 11.28 2.03 -0.96
N ASP A 76 10.11 1.45 -1.19
CA ASP A 76 8.86 2.20 -1.35
C ASP A 76 8.18 2.45 0.01
N SER A 77 8.18 1.45 0.88
CA SER A 77 7.64 1.57 2.24
C SER A 77 8.48 0.78 3.24
N ASP A 78 8.34 1.11 4.52
CA ASP A 78 9.08 0.49 5.62
C ASP A 78 8.37 -0.71 6.23
N GLY A 79 7.06 -0.77 6.11
CA GLY A 79 6.33 -1.87 6.71
C GLY A 79 4.84 -1.80 6.61
N LEU A 80 4.21 -2.86 7.07
CA LEU A 80 2.77 -3.02 7.17
C LEU A 80 2.28 -2.55 8.54
N LEU A 81 1.31 -1.64 8.53
CA LEU A 81 0.57 -1.21 9.71
C LEU A 81 -0.85 -1.77 9.64
N ILE A 82 -1.33 -2.38 10.72
CA ILE A 82 -2.67 -2.93 10.84
C ILE A 82 -3.35 -2.35 12.08
N HIS A 83 -4.57 -1.88 11.93
CA HIS A 83 -5.44 -1.48 13.03
C HIS A 83 -6.51 -2.57 13.23
N SER A 84 -6.38 -3.34 14.30
CA SER A 84 -7.24 -4.48 14.60
C SER A 84 -8.62 -4.08 15.08
N ALA A 85 -9.54 -5.05 15.11
CA ALA A 85 -10.88 -4.87 15.69
C ALA A 85 -10.85 -4.50 17.17
N SER A 86 -9.88 -5.01 17.92
CA SER A 86 -9.68 -4.70 19.35
C SER A 86 -9.20 -3.27 19.62
N GLY A 87 -8.70 -2.59 18.58
CA GLY A 87 -8.07 -1.28 18.69
C GLY A 87 -6.55 -1.33 18.82
N GLU A 88 -5.96 -2.51 18.75
CA GLU A 88 -4.51 -2.69 18.74
C GLU A 88 -3.93 -2.22 17.42
N TRP A 89 -2.74 -1.62 17.47
CA TRP A 89 -1.93 -1.31 16.30
C TRP A 89 -0.77 -2.29 16.20
N ILE A 90 -0.71 -3.02 15.08
CA ILE A 90 0.32 -4.01 14.78
C ILE A 90 1.24 -3.44 13.72
N TRP A 91 2.53 -3.38 14.01
CA TRP A 91 3.57 -2.98 13.07
C TRP A 91 4.42 -4.18 12.64
N ARG A 92 4.59 -4.35 11.35
CA ARG A 92 5.45 -5.38 10.76
C ARG A 92 6.41 -4.73 9.77
N PRO A 93 7.68 -4.52 10.16
CA PRO A 93 8.68 -3.96 9.26
C PRO A 93 8.96 -4.90 8.10
N LEU A 94 9.16 -4.33 6.92
CA LEU A 94 9.68 -5.03 5.76
C LEU A 94 11.15 -5.36 5.97
N ARG A 95 11.57 -6.47 5.43
CA ARG A 95 12.95 -6.97 5.49
C ARG A 95 13.18 -7.99 4.39
N ASN A 96 14.44 -8.31 4.13
CA ASN A 96 14.83 -9.26 3.11
C ASN A 96 15.28 -10.59 3.75
N PRO A 97 14.40 -11.53 4.03
CA PRO A 97 14.77 -12.83 4.55
C PRO A 97 15.55 -13.64 3.50
N VAL A 98 16.41 -14.54 3.94
CA VAL A 98 17.18 -15.41 3.05
C VAL A 98 16.28 -16.35 2.25
N GLN A 99 15.18 -16.77 2.84
CA GLN A 99 14.14 -17.59 2.20
C GLN A 99 12.83 -16.80 2.10
N PRO A 100 12.04 -17.00 1.05
CA PRO A 100 10.72 -16.39 0.98
C PRO A 100 9.91 -16.64 2.26
N SER A 101 9.32 -15.59 2.80
CA SER A 101 8.55 -15.64 4.03
C SER A 101 7.14 -15.09 3.79
N VAL A 102 6.14 -15.82 4.25
CA VAL A 102 4.73 -15.40 4.17
C VAL A 102 4.19 -15.29 5.58
N SER A 103 3.59 -14.14 5.88
CA SER A 103 2.87 -13.91 7.13
C SER A 103 1.39 -13.67 6.82
N ALA A 104 0.51 -14.26 7.60
CA ALA A 104 -0.92 -14.05 7.50
C ALA A 104 -1.47 -13.54 8.85
N PHE A 105 -2.30 -12.53 8.78
CA PHE A 105 -3.01 -11.97 9.92
C PHE A 105 -4.50 -12.20 9.70
N VAL A 106 -5.16 -12.86 10.63
CA VAL A 106 -6.58 -13.13 10.57
C VAL A 106 -7.30 -12.23 11.56
N GLU A 107 -8.12 -11.34 11.03
CA GLU A 107 -8.91 -10.38 11.80
C GLU A 107 -10.37 -10.46 11.35
N ASN A 108 -11.30 -10.55 12.30
CA ASN A 108 -12.73 -10.67 12.00
C ASN A 108 -13.38 -9.34 11.60
N ASN A 109 -12.76 -8.24 11.87
CA ASN A 109 -13.29 -6.91 11.55
C ASN A 109 -12.15 -5.90 11.63
N VAL A 110 -11.16 -6.05 10.75
CA VAL A 110 -10.05 -5.10 10.67
C VAL A 110 -10.56 -3.67 10.43
N ARG A 111 -10.07 -2.71 11.20
CA ARG A 111 -10.43 -1.30 11.07
C ARG A 111 -9.65 -0.60 9.95
N GLY A 112 -8.44 -1.09 9.68
CA GLY A 112 -7.61 -0.55 8.61
C GLY A 112 -6.28 -1.27 8.51
N PHE A 113 -5.66 -1.16 7.35
CA PHE A 113 -4.31 -1.65 7.10
C PHE A 113 -3.69 -0.85 5.96
N GLY A 114 -2.37 -0.81 5.93
CA GLY A 114 -1.66 -0.11 4.85
C GLY A 114 -0.16 -0.29 4.95
N LEU A 115 0.50 -0.03 3.84
CA LEU A 115 1.95 0.11 3.80
C LEU A 115 2.30 1.57 4.15
N VAL A 116 3.27 1.74 5.03
CA VAL A 116 3.66 3.04 5.59
C VAL A 116 5.13 3.28 5.35
N GLN A 117 5.43 4.47 4.88
CA GLN A 117 6.79 5.00 4.80
C GLN A 117 7.06 5.84 6.06
N ARG A 118 8.13 5.56 6.77
CA ARG A 118 8.51 6.26 8.00
C ARG A 118 9.27 7.54 7.70
N ASP A 119 10.36 7.43 6.96
CA ASP A 119 11.10 8.58 6.46
C ASP A 119 10.49 9.06 5.14
N ARG A 120 10.14 10.35 5.08
CA ARG A 120 9.54 10.99 3.92
C ARG A 120 10.37 12.17 3.43
N VAL A 121 11.58 12.29 3.91
CA VAL A 121 12.51 13.31 3.44
C VAL A 121 13.16 12.80 2.16
N PHE A 122 12.86 13.42 1.04
CA PHE A 122 13.29 12.97 -0.28
C PHE A 122 14.81 12.84 -0.39
N GLU A 123 15.53 13.79 0.18
CA GLU A 123 16.99 13.83 0.14
C GLU A 123 17.67 12.64 0.83
N HIS A 124 16.98 11.97 1.76
CA HIS A 124 17.53 10.81 2.46
C HIS A 124 17.61 9.58 1.56
N TYR A 125 16.79 9.52 0.53
CA TYR A 125 16.77 8.40 -0.43
C TYR A 125 17.88 8.51 -1.48
N GLN A 126 18.38 9.70 -1.73
CA GLN A 126 19.45 9.98 -2.71
C GLN A 126 19.13 9.41 -4.10
N ASP A 127 17.86 9.36 -4.42
CA ASP A 127 17.37 8.88 -5.70
C ASP A 127 17.44 10.05 -6.69
N LEU A 128 18.64 10.29 -7.16
CA LEU A 128 18.91 11.31 -8.16
C LEU A 128 18.60 10.72 -9.52
N ASP A 129 17.93 11.47 -10.39
CA ASP A 129 17.50 11.16 -11.76
C ASP A 129 18.45 10.31 -12.61
#